data_c77971524077cfff7c154e952e4dcd3b
#
_entry.id   c77971524077cfff7c154e952e4dcd3b
#
_cell.length_a   1.000
_cell.length_b   1.000
_cell.length_c   1.000
_cell.angle_alpha   90.00
_cell.angle_beta   90.00
_cell.angle_gamma   90.00
#
_symmetry.space_group_name_H-M   'P 1'
#
loop_
_entity.id
_entity.type
_entity.pdbx_description
1 polymer ?
#
loop_
_entity_poly.entity_id
_entity_poly.type
_entity_poly.pdbx_seq_one_letter_code
_entity_poly.pdbx_strand_id
1 'polypeptide(L)'
;MKKTIFLIFLILISNINTHLARFQEMKQLRALKQAQNFLENLTPLFQDRLNYKPIIPNIIKDLDKIKIENGPRTDPLSDQKELKKLFGNIYGQPISEITEGNDPDIHRKLRVGVILSGANAPGGHNVIAGLYDALKEANKENVLIGFKGGAQGILDNDYIQIDDELMNMYRNTGGFDMLGSGRTKIETPSQMDKAFNVINDLHIDAVVVVGGDDSNTNAALLAEFFKSKGSDVTFVGVPKTIDGDLKNEYIETSFGFDTATKTYAELVGNIQRDAISSRKYWHFVKIMGRSASHVALEVALKTQPTFTIISEEIKQKRLTLSQVAGQIADLVELRAKRGCKFGVVIVPEGLLEFIPEMDALIQELNELLVEQKKQYSKLKTWKEQKEFVLSNISVKAGQTFETLPESIARQLLLDRDPHGNVNVSAIETEKLLSDIVKTILMQKKNKVPFNPVHHFFGYEGRSAFPSNFDATYCYALGRTAMILSALKKTGQMAIVSNLNANAEEWKAGGFPLTSMMNMEKRGGNTIPVIQKALVDLTSPPFEFFAKNREKWSRGDQMFAFPGAIQYYGDKEIADQPTKTLLLEKGE
;
A
#
# COMPACT_ATOMS: atom_id res chain seq x y z
N MET A 1 60.16 -2.90 11.08
CA MET A 1 59.23 -2.72 9.95
C MET A 1 57.88 -3.39 10.17
N LYS A 2 57.75 -4.72 10.32
CA LYS A 2 56.42 -5.38 10.46
C LYS A 2 55.60 -4.90 11.67
N LYS A 3 56.19 -4.67 12.85
CA LYS A 3 55.51 -4.17 14.04
C LYS A 3 55.01 -2.71 13.90
N THR A 4 55.77 -1.87 13.19
CA THR A 4 55.43 -0.48 12.95
C THR A 4 54.25 -0.35 11.96
N ILE A 5 54.23 -1.18 10.93
CA ILE A 5 53.12 -1.24 9.95
C ILE A 5 51.82 -1.73 10.63
N PHE A 6 51.92 -2.73 11.50
CA PHE A 6 50.78 -3.24 12.26
C PHE A 6 50.19 -2.19 13.23
N LEU A 7 51.06 -1.40 13.89
CA LEU A 7 50.64 -0.34 14.80
C LEU A 7 49.96 0.82 14.04
N ILE A 8 50.48 1.20 12.85
CA ILE A 8 49.85 2.20 11.98
C ILE A 8 48.50 1.71 11.48
N PHE A 9 48.38 0.43 11.14
CA PHE A 9 47.12 -0.17 10.72
C PHE A 9 46.06 -0.17 11.83
N LEU A 10 46.47 -0.50 13.07
CA LEU A 10 45.58 -0.41 14.26
C LEU A 10 45.14 1.01 14.57
N ILE A 11 46.01 2.02 14.45
CA ILE A 11 45.68 3.43 14.66
C ILE A 11 44.72 3.92 13.54
N LEU A 12 44.94 3.51 12.30
CA LEU A 12 44.03 3.84 11.18
C LEU A 12 42.65 3.23 11.38
N ILE A 13 42.56 1.95 11.77
CA ILE A 13 41.30 1.29 12.08
C ILE A 13 40.59 1.98 13.27
N SER A 14 41.31 2.32 14.32
CA SER A 14 40.77 3.04 15.49
C SER A 14 40.23 4.42 15.10
N ASN A 15 40.95 5.17 14.25
CA ASN A 15 40.47 6.46 13.75
C ASN A 15 39.26 6.34 12.83
N ILE A 16 39.22 5.33 11.95
CA ILE A 16 38.06 5.06 11.08
C ILE A 16 36.85 4.69 11.93
N ASN A 17 37.00 3.83 12.93
CA ASN A 17 35.90 3.45 13.83
C ASN A 17 35.39 4.64 14.64
N THR A 18 36.28 5.53 15.10
CA THR A 18 35.89 6.77 15.80
C THR A 18 35.14 7.74 14.90
N HIS A 19 35.55 7.89 13.64
CA HIS A 19 34.84 8.69 12.64
C HIS A 19 33.47 8.11 12.29
N LEU A 20 33.36 6.80 12.11
CA LEU A 20 32.10 6.09 11.88
C LEU A 20 31.13 6.24 13.06
N ALA A 21 31.61 6.07 14.30
CA ALA A 21 30.80 6.25 15.50
C ALA A 21 30.27 7.69 15.62
N ARG A 22 31.10 8.71 15.41
CA ARG A 22 30.67 10.12 15.40
C ARG A 22 29.67 10.42 14.30
N PHE A 23 29.82 9.81 13.13
CA PHE A 23 28.90 9.99 12.02
C PHE A 23 27.52 9.40 12.33
N GLN A 24 27.46 8.22 12.96
CA GLN A 24 26.20 7.60 13.42
C GLN A 24 25.54 8.42 14.53
N GLU A 25 26.32 8.92 15.49
CA GLU A 25 25.84 9.81 16.54
C GLU A 25 25.21 11.09 15.97
N MET A 26 25.86 11.72 14.98
CA MET A 26 25.27 12.89 14.29
C MET A 26 23.97 12.57 13.56
N LYS A 27 23.84 11.38 12.95
CA LYS A 27 22.60 10.94 12.33
C LYS A 27 21.48 10.78 13.35
N GLN A 28 21.78 10.16 14.50
CA GLN A 28 20.84 9.99 15.60
C GLN A 28 20.35 11.35 16.12
N LEU A 29 21.26 12.27 16.45
CA LEU A 29 20.93 13.62 16.90
C LEU A 29 20.08 14.39 15.88
N ARG A 30 20.36 14.22 14.58
CA ARG A 30 19.56 14.86 13.54
C ARG A 30 18.15 14.28 13.49
N ALA A 31 17.99 12.97 13.63
CA ALA A 31 16.68 12.31 13.65
C ALA A 31 15.85 12.78 14.85
N LEU A 32 16.45 12.83 16.05
CA LEU A 32 15.81 13.36 17.27
C LEU A 32 15.35 14.81 17.09
N LYS A 33 16.21 15.67 16.56
CA LYS A 33 15.86 17.09 16.32
C LYS A 33 14.72 17.23 15.30
N GLN A 34 14.69 16.40 14.24
CA GLN A 34 13.59 16.42 13.28
C GLN A 34 12.27 16.00 13.94
N ALA A 35 12.29 14.94 14.75
CA ALA A 35 11.13 14.47 15.50
C ALA A 35 10.62 15.51 16.49
N GLN A 36 11.52 16.16 17.25
CA GLN A 36 11.16 17.22 18.18
C GLN A 36 10.49 18.40 17.47
N ASN A 37 11.06 18.90 16.36
CA ASN A 37 10.47 19.96 15.56
C ASN A 37 9.08 19.60 15.03
N PHE A 38 8.86 18.32 14.65
CA PHE A 38 7.57 17.85 14.21
C PHE A 38 6.54 17.91 15.37
N LEU A 39 6.88 17.41 16.54
CA LEU A 39 5.99 17.39 17.70
C LEU A 39 5.61 18.82 18.18
N GLU A 40 6.55 19.74 18.19
CA GLU A 40 6.33 21.14 18.60
C GLU A 40 5.32 21.86 17.69
N ASN A 41 5.14 21.40 16.45
CA ASN A 41 4.20 21.96 15.48
C ASN A 41 2.85 21.26 15.42
N LEU A 42 2.64 20.21 16.23
CA LEU A 42 1.33 19.54 16.28
C LEU A 42 0.31 20.38 17.05
N THR A 43 -0.93 20.36 16.57
CA THR A 43 -2.06 20.95 17.32
C THR A 43 -2.32 20.18 18.61
N PRO A 44 -2.95 20.79 19.62
CA PRO A 44 -3.28 20.09 20.87
C PRO A 44 -4.09 18.80 20.65
N LEU A 45 -4.98 18.76 19.67
CA LEU A 45 -5.74 17.55 19.30
C LEU A 45 -4.80 16.41 18.86
N PHE A 46 -3.86 16.70 17.99
CA PHE A 46 -2.90 15.68 17.54
C PHE A 46 -1.88 15.29 18.62
N GLN A 47 -1.48 16.23 19.49
CA GLN A 47 -0.65 15.91 20.64
C GLN A 47 -1.37 14.92 21.59
N ASP A 48 -2.65 15.14 21.82
CA ASP A 48 -3.46 14.24 22.64
C ASP A 48 -3.65 12.87 21.95
N ARG A 49 -3.77 12.85 20.62
CA ARG A 49 -3.79 11.61 19.82
C ARG A 49 -2.56 10.73 20.03
N LEU A 50 -1.38 11.31 20.29
CA LEU A 50 -0.16 10.55 20.57
C LEU A 50 -0.28 9.69 21.85
N ASN A 51 -1.17 10.04 22.75
CA ASN A 51 -1.44 9.31 23.99
C ASN A 51 -2.32 8.07 23.81
N TYR A 52 -2.85 7.84 22.62
CA TYR A 52 -3.65 6.65 22.33
C TYR A 52 -2.91 5.37 22.70
N LYS A 53 -3.58 4.46 23.37
CA LYS A 53 -3.02 3.16 23.76
C LYS A 53 -3.59 2.08 22.84
N PRO A 54 -2.81 1.55 21.89
CA PRO A 54 -3.23 0.44 21.06
C PRO A 54 -3.68 -0.75 21.92
N ILE A 55 -4.77 -1.38 21.53
CA ILE A 55 -5.27 -2.57 22.20
C ILE A 55 -4.41 -3.75 21.75
N ILE A 56 -3.95 -4.54 22.70
CA ILE A 56 -3.12 -5.72 22.40
C ILE A 56 -4.01 -6.95 22.41
N PRO A 57 -4.09 -7.72 21.30
CA PRO A 57 -4.79 -9.00 21.28
C PRO A 57 -4.30 -9.92 22.42
N ASN A 58 -5.24 -10.56 23.13
CA ASN A 58 -4.91 -11.38 24.30
C ASN A 58 -3.86 -12.44 23.98
N ILE A 59 -3.91 -13.02 22.79
CA ILE A 59 -3.00 -14.07 22.34
C ILE A 59 -1.53 -13.65 22.22
N ILE A 60 -1.25 -12.35 22.07
CA ILE A 60 0.11 -11.80 21.96
C ILE A 60 0.43 -10.78 23.06
N LYS A 61 -0.42 -10.72 24.09
CA LYS A 61 -0.28 -9.76 25.19
C LYS A 61 0.81 -10.15 26.18
N ASP A 62 0.92 -11.40 26.52
CA ASP A 62 1.86 -11.96 27.48
C ASP A 62 2.83 -12.90 26.76
N LEU A 63 4.05 -12.42 26.52
CA LEU A 63 5.06 -13.16 25.75
C LEU A 63 5.55 -14.44 26.45
N ASP A 64 5.38 -14.55 27.79
CA ASP A 64 5.71 -15.76 28.55
C ASP A 64 4.73 -16.90 28.31
N LYS A 65 3.56 -16.62 27.74
CA LYS A 65 2.46 -17.58 27.57
C LYS A 65 2.15 -17.89 26.11
N ILE A 66 3.12 -17.79 25.22
CA ILE A 66 2.92 -18.04 23.80
C ILE A 66 3.88 -19.10 23.26
N LYS A 67 3.43 -19.80 22.24
CA LYS A 67 4.24 -20.65 21.35
C LYS A 67 3.70 -20.54 19.93
N ILE A 68 4.46 -21.05 18.95
CA ILE A 68 3.98 -21.21 17.58
C ILE A 68 3.70 -22.69 17.30
N GLU A 69 2.50 -22.96 16.84
CA GLU A 69 2.13 -24.25 16.24
C GLU A 69 2.12 -24.14 14.71
N ASN A 70 2.42 -25.26 14.07
CA ASN A 70 2.33 -25.34 12.62
C ASN A 70 0.89 -25.67 12.24
N GLY A 71 0.23 -24.74 11.61
CA GLY A 71 -1.05 -24.93 10.95
C GLY A 71 -0.93 -25.70 9.63
N PRO A 72 -1.93 -25.64 8.77
CA PRO A 72 -1.91 -26.32 7.48
C PRO A 72 -0.78 -25.79 6.59
N ARG A 73 -0.24 -26.68 5.74
CA ARG A 73 0.65 -26.26 4.66
C ARG A 73 -0.17 -25.58 3.58
N THR A 74 0.41 -24.55 2.99
CA THR A 74 -0.21 -23.77 1.93
C THR A 74 0.67 -23.77 0.71
N ASP A 75 0.06 -23.87 -0.47
CA ASP A 75 0.71 -23.76 -1.76
C ASP A 75 0.13 -22.56 -2.54
N PRO A 76 0.90 -21.94 -3.43
CA PRO A 76 0.37 -20.91 -4.32
C PRO A 76 -0.70 -21.49 -5.24
N LEU A 77 -1.65 -20.64 -5.65
CA LEU A 77 -2.78 -21.04 -6.51
C LEU A 77 -2.35 -21.41 -7.93
N SER A 78 -1.22 -20.86 -8.41
CA SER A 78 -0.67 -21.10 -9.75
C SER A 78 0.86 -21.21 -9.71
N ASP A 79 1.46 -21.60 -10.83
CA ASP A 79 2.92 -21.58 -11.06
C ASP A 79 3.76 -22.34 -10.01
N GLN A 80 3.16 -23.35 -9.39
CA GLN A 80 3.77 -24.07 -8.25
C GLN A 80 5.13 -24.66 -8.55
N LYS A 81 5.34 -25.18 -9.78
CA LYS A 81 6.62 -25.80 -10.19
C LYS A 81 7.74 -24.78 -10.29
N GLU A 82 7.46 -23.64 -10.89
CA GLU A 82 8.37 -22.52 -11.08
C GLU A 82 8.73 -21.91 -9.73
N LEU A 83 7.72 -21.64 -8.90
CA LEU A 83 7.90 -21.08 -7.55
C LEU A 83 8.68 -22.05 -6.64
N LYS A 84 8.41 -23.35 -6.69
CA LYS A 84 9.16 -24.36 -5.94
C LYS A 84 10.63 -24.41 -6.36
N LYS A 85 10.91 -24.20 -7.65
CA LYS A 85 12.29 -24.15 -8.16
C LYS A 85 13.03 -22.90 -7.68
N LEU A 86 12.33 -21.75 -7.61
CA LEU A 86 12.92 -20.47 -7.20
C LEU A 86 13.10 -20.36 -5.69
N PHE A 87 12.20 -20.94 -4.91
CA PHE A 87 12.15 -20.83 -3.45
C PHE A 87 12.34 -22.18 -2.75
N GLY A 88 13.38 -22.93 -3.16
CA GLY A 88 13.62 -24.31 -2.71
C GLY A 88 13.75 -24.48 -1.19
N ASN A 89 14.17 -23.44 -0.46
CA ASN A 89 14.38 -23.47 0.98
C ASN A 89 13.15 -22.98 1.79
N ILE A 90 12.29 -22.13 1.20
CA ILE A 90 11.14 -21.55 1.91
C ILE A 90 9.78 -21.89 1.28
N TYR A 91 9.72 -22.72 0.23
CA TYR A 91 8.48 -23.15 -0.39
C TYR A 91 7.74 -24.20 0.47
N GLY A 92 6.40 -24.12 0.48
CA GLY A 92 5.55 -25.11 1.13
C GLY A 92 5.65 -25.13 2.66
N GLN A 93 6.00 -24.00 3.26
CA GLN A 93 5.96 -23.82 4.71
C GLN A 93 4.52 -23.90 5.22
N PRO A 94 4.30 -24.39 6.47
CA PRO A 94 3.00 -24.29 7.12
C PRO A 94 2.73 -22.84 7.57
N ILE A 95 1.45 -22.52 7.76
CA ILE A 95 1.04 -21.33 8.50
C ILE A 95 1.59 -21.43 9.91
N SER A 96 2.08 -20.32 10.45
CA SER A 96 2.48 -20.24 11.85
C SER A 96 1.32 -19.69 12.67
N GLU A 97 0.75 -20.50 13.52
CA GLU A 97 -0.34 -20.11 14.42
C GLU A 97 0.23 -19.81 15.81
N ILE A 98 0.01 -18.58 16.31
CA ILE A 98 0.38 -18.24 17.69
C ILE A 98 -0.72 -18.76 18.60
N THR A 99 -0.33 -19.60 19.55
CA THR A 99 -1.22 -20.27 20.51
C THR A 99 -0.70 -20.13 21.94
N GLU A 100 -1.55 -20.42 22.93
CA GLU A 100 -1.13 -20.46 24.32
C GLU A 100 -0.06 -21.54 24.54
N GLY A 101 0.98 -21.20 25.27
CA GLY A 101 2.08 -22.10 25.59
C GLY A 101 3.26 -21.34 26.18
N ASN A 102 4.44 -21.94 26.13
CA ASN A 102 5.68 -21.29 26.55
C ASN A 102 6.79 -21.73 25.59
N ASP A 103 7.42 -20.75 24.94
CA ASP A 103 8.59 -20.97 24.09
C ASP A 103 9.73 -20.06 24.56
N PRO A 104 10.78 -20.60 25.19
CA PRO A 104 11.86 -19.80 25.77
C PRO A 104 12.66 -19.02 24.71
N ASP A 105 12.64 -19.43 23.45
CA ASP A 105 13.37 -18.74 22.39
C ASP A 105 12.81 -17.34 22.09
N ILE A 106 11.62 -17.01 22.58
CA ILE A 106 11.04 -15.67 22.48
C ILE A 106 11.94 -14.64 23.21
N HIS A 107 12.56 -15.05 24.32
CA HIS A 107 13.39 -14.17 25.17
C HIS A 107 14.86 -14.14 24.78
N ARG A 108 15.24 -14.82 23.69
CA ARG A 108 16.63 -14.76 23.23
C ARG A 108 17.04 -13.35 22.87
N LYS A 109 18.31 -13.03 23.04
CA LYS A 109 18.85 -11.72 22.64
C LYS A 109 18.78 -11.57 21.12
N LEU A 110 18.22 -10.44 20.67
CA LEU A 110 17.97 -10.15 19.26
C LEU A 110 18.46 -8.76 18.87
N ARG A 111 19.01 -8.69 17.68
CA ARG A 111 19.25 -7.46 16.94
C ARG A 111 18.42 -7.48 15.65
N VAL A 112 17.39 -6.67 15.59
CA VAL A 112 16.41 -6.68 14.50
C VAL A 112 16.56 -5.45 13.64
N GLY A 113 16.58 -5.63 12.32
CA GLY A 113 16.49 -4.57 11.34
C GLY A 113 15.04 -4.34 10.91
N VAL A 114 14.64 -3.10 10.66
CA VAL A 114 13.34 -2.78 10.06
C VAL A 114 13.51 -1.83 8.88
N ILE A 115 12.77 -2.07 7.81
CA ILE A 115 12.66 -1.19 6.64
C ILE A 115 11.21 -0.82 6.37
N LEU A 116 11.00 0.45 5.98
CA LEU A 116 9.74 0.93 5.44
C LEU A 116 9.87 1.02 3.92
N SER A 117 9.08 0.27 3.17
CA SER A 117 9.25 0.14 1.72
C SER A 117 7.99 0.53 0.94
N GLY A 118 8.18 1.23 -0.18
CA GLY A 118 7.12 1.69 -1.07
C GLY A 118 6.52 3.03 -0.64
N ALA A 119 5.32 3.34 -1.15
CA ALA A 119 4.62 4.56 -0.78
C ALA A 119 4.11 4.53 0.66
N ASN A 120 3.92 5.71 1.26
CA ASN A 120 3.36 5.85 2.60
C ASN A 120 1.99 5.16 2.72
N ALA A 121 1.72 4.67 3.93
CA ALA A 121 0.41 4.24 4.38
C ALA A 121 0.30 4.55 5.87
N PRO A 122 -0.88 4.98 6.39
CA PRO A 122 -1.04 5.30 7.79
C PRO A 122 -0.83 4.05 8.68
N GLY A 123 0.15 4.11 9.59
CA GLY A 123 0.43 3.02 10.54
C GLY A 123 1.88 2.55 10.57
N GLY A 124 2.76 3.04 9.70
CA GLY A 124 4.16 2.60 9.65
C GLY A 124 4.87 2.71 11.00
N HIS A 125 4.79 3.86 11.65
CA HIS A 125 5.39 4.06 12.98
C HIS A 125 4.72 3.20 14.05
N ASN A 126 3.43 2.86 13.91
CA ASN A 126 2.74 1.97 14.84
C ASN A 126 3.24 0.52 14.73
N VAL A 127 3.58 0.06 13.52
CA VAL A 127 4.27 -1.24 13.34
C VAL A 127 5.61 -1.23 14.05
N ILE A 128 6.41 -0.17 13.86
CA ILE A 128 7.72 -0.03 14.53
C ILE A 128 7.53 0.00 16.05
N ALA A 129 6.52 0.71 16.56
CA ALA A 129 6.23 0.79 18.00
C ALA A 129 5.88 -0.59 18.58
N GLY A 130 5.00 -1.35 17.91
CA GLY A 130 4.65 -2.71 18.34
C GLY A 130 5.84 -3.67 18.31
N LEU A 131 6.68 -3.58 17.28
CA LEU A 131 7.93 -4.34 17.17
C LEU A 131 8.92 -3.96 18.29
N TYR A 132 9.12 -2.67 18.51
CA TYR A 132 10.02 -2.14 19.53
C TYR A 132 9.63 -2.57 20.95
N ASP A 133 8.36 -2.34 21.30
CA ASP A 133 7.86 -2.66 22.64
C ASP A 133 7.95 -4.17 22.91
N ALA A 134 7.56 -5.00 21.95
CA ALA A 134 7.68 -6.45 22.08
C ALA A 134 9.14 -6.92 22.22
N LEU A 135 10.07 -6.31 21.46
CA LEU A 135 11.51 -6.59 21.63
C LEU A 135 12.00 -6.25 23.03
N LYS A 136 11.62 -5.09 23.58
CA LYS A 136 12.04 -4.64 24.91
C LYS A 136 11.37 -5.42 26.05
N GLU A 137 10.12 -5.86 25.84
CA GLU A 137 9.41 -6.74 26.75
C GLU A 137 10.06 -8.12 26.81
N ALA A 138 10.38 -8.72 25.66
CA ALA A 138 11.03 -10.01 25.59
C ALA A 138 12.44 -10.00 26.20
N ASN A 139 13.24 -9.00 25.88
CA ASN A 139 14.58 -8.84 26.43
C ASN A 139 15.04 -7.39 26.32
N LYS A 140 15.38 -6.76 27.45
CA LYS A 140 15.82 -5.36 27.52
C LYS A 140 17.09 -5.08 26.70
N GLU A 141 17.93 -6.10 26.45
CA GLU A 141 19.15 -5.98 25.66
C GLU A 141 18.88 -6.04 24.15
N ASN A 142 17.66 -6.32 23.72
CA ASN A 142 17.29 -6.34 22.31
C ASN A 142 17.48 -4.96 21.68
N VAL A 143 17.93 -4.96 20.42
CA VAL A 143 18.22 -3.75 19.65
C VAL A 143 17.38 -3.71 18.40
N LEU A 144 16.75 -2.57 18.13
CA LEU A 144 16.05 -2.30 16.88
C LEU A 144 16.85 -1.30 16.04
N ILE A 145 17.15 -1.70 14.80
CA ILE A 145 17.87 -0.89 13.80
C ILE A 145 16.88 -0.51 12.70
N GLY A 146 16.72 0.79 12.48
CA GLY A 146 15.93 1.31 11.37
C GLY A 146 16.82 1.65 10.16
N PHE A 147 16.70 0.93 9.04
CA PHE A 147 17.41 1.27 7.81
C PHE A 147 16.70 2.41 7.08
N LYS A 148 17.44 3.43 6.65
CA LYS A 148 16.89 4.65 6.05
C LYS A 148 16.63 4.48 4.55
N GLY A 149 15.47 5.03 4.10
CA GLY A 149 15.12 4.97 2.67
C GLY A 149 14.79 3.57 2.16
N GLY A 150 14.29 2.68 3.03
CA GLY A 150 13.91 1.32 2.67
C GLY A 150 15.10 0.39 2.45
N ALA A 151 14.99 -0.52 1.48
CA ALA A 151 16.05 -1.50 1.17
C ALA A 151 17.37 -0.83 0.71
N GLN A 152 17.33 0.40 0.21
CA GLN A 152 18.54 1.16 -0.12
C GLN A 152 19.41 1.37 1.11
N GLY A 153 18.82 1.59 2.29
CA GLY A 153 19.55 1.75 3.53
C GLY A 153 20.38 0.52 3.91
N ILE A 154 19.93 -0.69 3.58
CA ILE A 154 20.73 -1.90 3.75
C ILE A 154 21.93 -1.85 2.80
N LEU A 155 21.71 -1.53 1.52
CA LEU A 155 22.78 -1.46 0.54
C LEU A 155 23.83 -0.40 0.88
N ASP A 156 23.41 0.75 1.41
CA ASP A 156 24.30 1.86 1.73
C ASP A 156 24.84 1.82 3.16
N ASN A 157 24.47 0.80 3.94
CA ASN A 157 24.74 0.72 5.38
C ASN A 157 24.32 2.01 6.11
N ASP A 158 23.15 2.53 5.72
CA ASP A 158 22.58 3.75 6.28
C ASP A 158 21.40 3.42 7.20
N TYR A 159 21.64 3.58 8.51
CA TYR A 159 20.68 3.20 9.54
C TYR A 159 20.75 4.14 10.75
N ILE A 160 19.75 4.06 11.62
CA ILE A 160 19.73 4.60 12.96
C ILE A 160 19.33 3.51 13.94
N GLN A 161 19.77 3.61 15.18
CA GLN A 161 19.24 2.77 16.25
C GLN A 161 17.99 3.43 16.81
N ILE A 162 16.91 2.65 16.95
CA ILE A 162 15.66 3.12 17.55
C ILE A 162 15.73 2.83 19.03
N ASP A 163 15.72 3.89 19.83
CA ASP A 163 15.71 3.86 21.29
C ASP A 163 14.38 4.41 21.84
N ASP A 164 14.24 4.44 23.17
CA ASP A 164 13.03 4.91 23.84
C ASP A 164 12.72 6.37 23.48
N GLU A 165 13.74 7.23 23.43
CA GLU A 165 13.57 8.66 23.16
C GLU A 165 12.99 8.87 21.76
N LEU A 166 13.62 8.29 20.74
CA LEU A 166 13.18 8.40 19.37
C LEU A 166 11.81 7.75 19.17
N MET A 167 11.58 6.54 19.74
CA MET A 167 10.31 5.83 19.57
C MET A 167 9.14 6.62 20.18
N ASN A 168 9.32 7.21 21.35
CA ASN A 168 8.27 7.98 22.02
C ASN A 168 7.81 9.20 21.22
N MET A 169 8.71 9.80 20.44
CA MET A 169 8.37 10.93 19.56
C MET A 169 7.50 10.54 18.37
N TYR A 170 7.53 9.27 17.95
CA TYR A 170 6.80 8.79 16.77
C TYR A 170 5.59 7.91 17.07
N ARG A 171 5.30 7.64 18.34
CA ARG A 171 4.13 6.82 18.72
C ARG A 171 2.84 7.40 18.14
N ASN A 172 2.03 6.55 17.52
CA ASN A 172 0.73 6.89 16.92
C ASN A 172 0.74 7.97 15.82
N THR A 173 1.91 8.38 15.34
CA THR A 173 2.00 9.33 14.23
C THR A 173 1.72 8.67 12.87
N GLY A 174 1.93 7.35 12.78
CA GLY A 174 1.56 6.52 11.63
C GLY A 174 2.36 6.75 10.35
N GLY A 175 3.25 7.73 10.32
CA GLY A 175 4.04 8.08 9.14
C GLY A 175 5.19 7.10 8.82
N PHE A 176 6.01 7.50 7.86
CA PHE A 176 7.23 6.80 7.44
C PHE A 176 8.48 7.67 7.61
N ASP A 177 8.31 8.90 8.08
CA ASP A 177 9.32 9.95 8.12
C ASP A 177 10.44 9.71 9.14
N MET A 178 10.25 8.84 10.15
CA MET A 178 11.34 8.39 11.04
C MET A 178 12.51 7.81 10.25
N LEU A 179 12.23 6.94 9.29
CA LEU A 179 13.24 6.25 8.50
C LEU A 179 13.27 6.71 7.03
N GLY A 180 12.20 7.34 6.57
CA GLY A 180 11.92 7.48 5.15
C GLY A 180 11.57 6.14 4.52
N SER A 181 11.13 6.17 3.26
CA SER A 181 10.85 4.97 2.49
C SER A 181 11.49 5.03 1.12
N GLY A 182 11.68 3.87 0.50
CA GLY A 182 12.25 3.75 -0.83
C GLY A 182 11.61 2.63 -1.64
N ARG A 183 11.86 2.63 -2.96
CA ARG A 183 11.36 1.61 -3.89
C ARG A 183 12.47 0.70 -4.42
N THR A 184 13.68 0.83 -3.88
CA THR A 184 14.80 -0.04 -4.24
C THR A 184 14.47 -1.48 -3.90
N LYS A 185 14.72 -2.38 -4.84
CA LYS A 185 14.66 -3.83 -4.68
C LYS A 185 16.09 -4.37 -4.68
N ILE A 186 16.33 -5.37 -3.85
CA ILE A 186 17.60 -6.12 -3.80
C ILE A 186 17.39 -7.37 -4.65
N GLU A 187 17.78 -7.32 -5.92
CA GLU A 187 17.46 -8.38 -6.90
C GLU A 187 18.70 -8.93 -7.63
N THR A 188 19.71 -8.08 -7.87
CA THR A 188 20.92 -8.53 -8.56
C THR A 188 21.83 -9.32 -7.61
N PRO A 189 22.62 -10.29 -8.13
CA PRO A 189 23.56 -11.05 -7.30
C PRO A 189 24.50 -10.15 -6.47
N SER A 190 25.01 -9.07 -7.06
CA SER A 190 25.88 -8.11 -6.36
C SER A 190 25.16 -7.38 -5.22
N GLN A 191 23.88 -7.01 -5.40
CA GLN A 191 23.08 -6.40 -4.35
C GLN A 191 22.78 -7.41 -3.24
N MET A 192 22.46 -8.66 -3.59
CA MET A 192 22.22 -9.74 -2.63
C MET A 192 23.45 -10.01 -1.76
N ASP A 193 24.64 -10.14 -2.38
CA ASP A 193 25.89 -10.33 -1.64
C ASP A 193 26.23 -9.11 -0.77
N LYS A 194 25.99 -7.90 -1.25
CA LYS A 194 26.19 -6.67 -0.47
C LYS A 194 25.28 -6.63 0.76
N ALA A 195 23.99 -6.93 0.57
CA ALA A 195 23.02 -7.00 1.68
C ALA A 195 23.41 -8.09 2.69
N PHE A 196 23.86 -9.25 2.23
CA PHE A 196 24.32 -10.33 3.07
C PHE A 196 25.49 -9.89 3.96
N ASN A 197 26.49 -9.22 3.38
CA ASN A 197 27.64 -8.72 4.13
C ASN A 197 27.23 -7.67 5.17
N VAL A 198 26.44 -6.65 4.79
CA VAL A 198 26.00 -5.60 5.71
C VAL A 198 25.19 -6.16 6.89
N ILE A 199 24.27 -7.08 6.63
CA ILE A 199 23.43 -7.69 7.66
C ILE A 199 24.27 -8.53 8.63
N ASN A 200 25.25 -9.30 8.12
CA ASN A 200 26.15 -10.07 8.97
C ASN A 200 27.12 -9.17 9.76
N ASP A 201 27.69 -8.14 9.13
CA ASP A 201 28.61 -7.20 9.80
C ASP A 201 27.92 -6.44 10.95
N LEU A 202 26.65 -6.15 10.79
CA LEU A 202 25.81 -5.52 11.81
C LEU A 202 25.25 -6.53 12.83
N HIS A 203 25.53 -7.81 12.69
CA HIS A 203 25.00 -8.90 13.53
C HIS A 203 23.47 -8.86 13.65
N ILE A 204 22.77 -8.67 12.54
CA ILE A 204 21.30 -8.65 12.50
C ILE A 204 20.78 -10.10 12.51
N ASP A 205 19.90 -10.40 13.45
CA ASP A 205 19.25 -11.72 13.58
C ASP A 205 17.97 -11.83 12.74
N ALA A 206 17.28 -10.71 12.52
CA ALA A 206 16.07 -10.67 11.71
C ALA A 206 15.89 -9.32 11.02
N VAL A 207 15.22 -9.32 9.86
CA VAL A 207 14.81 -8.11 9.13
C VAL A 207 13.30 -8.13 8.94
N VAL A 208 12.62 -7.09 9.43
CA VAL A 208 11.19 -6.87 9.24
C VAL A 208 10.98 -5.92 8.06
N VAL A 209 10.28 -6.39 7.03
CA VAL A 209 10.02 -5.66 5.80
C VAL A 209 8.58 -5.17 5.79
N VAL A 210 8.39 -3.89 6.08
CA VAL A 210 7.06 -3.25 6.08
C VAL A 210 6.79 -2.71 4.67
N GLY A 211 5.92 -3.38 3.91
CA GLY A 211 5.72 -2.98 2.52
C GLY A 211 4.57 -3.67 1.79
N GLY A 212 4.34 -3.28 0.55
CA GLY A 212 3.33 -3.87 -0.33
C GLY A 212 3.79 -5.18 -0.98
N ASP A 213 3.10 -5.57 -2.05
CA ASP A 213 3.37 -6.78 -2.84
C ASP A 213 4.83 -6.90 -3.30
N ASP A 214 5.35 -5.90 -3.98
CA ASP A 214 6.74 -5.89 -4.46
C ASP A 214 7.77 -6.00 -3.33
N SER A 215 7.54 -5.33 -2.21
CA SER A 215 8.46 -5.33 -1.08
C SER A 215 8.47 -6.67 -0.35
N ASN A 216 7.30 -7.28 -0.20
CA ASN A 216 7.17 -8.60 0.41
C ASN A 216 7.65 -9.73 -0.53
N THR A 217 7.52 -9.55 -1.85
CA THR A 217 8.21 -10.40 -2.83
C THR A 217 9.73 -10.33 -2.63
N ASN A 218 10.29 -9.13 -2.46
CA ASN A 218 11.72 -8.96 -2.21
C ASN A 218 12.14 -9.55 -0.85
N ALA A 219 11.29 -9.48 0.18
CA ALA A 219 11.53 -10.17 1.46
C ALA A 219 11.65 -11.69 1.29
N ALA A 220 10.79 -12.30 0.47
CA ALA A 220 10.88 -13.73 0.18
C ALA A 220 12.15 -14.10 -0.60
N LEU A 221 12.56 -13.28 -1.59
CA LEU A 221 13.81 -13.49 -2.32
C LEU A 221 15.03 -13.41 -1.40
N LEU A 222 15.04 -12.45 -0.47
CA LEU A 222 16.09 -12.34 0.56
C LEU A 222 16.07 -13.54 1.51
N ALA A 223 14.89 -13.96 1.99
CA ALA A 223 14.76 -15.14 2.84
C ALA A 223 15.32 -16.40 2.17
N GLU A 224 14.98 -16.63 0.90
CA GLU A 224 15.50 -17.74 0.10
C GLU A 224 17.02 -17.66 -0.06
N PHE A 225 17.53 -16.47 -0.43
CA PHE A 225 18.96 -16.27 -0.63
C PHE A 225 19.75 -16.53 0.65
N PHE A 226 19.34 -15.95 1.78
CA PHE A 226 20.04 -16.15 3.06
C PHE A 226 20.01 -17.62 3.51
N LYS A 227 18.87 -18.30 3.35
CA LYS A 227 18.78 -19.75 3.63
C LYS A 227 19.69 -20.57 2.72
N SER A 228 19.80 -20.22 1.44
CA SER A 228 20.70 -20.90 0.50
C SER A 228 22.19 -20.74 0.87
N LYS A 229 22.54 -19.67 1.58
CA LYS A 229 23.88 -19.42 2.14
C LYS A 229 24.11 -20.06 3.52
N GLY A 230 23.12 -20.79 4.05
CA GLY A 230 23.18 -21.39 5.40
C GLY A 230 23.03 -20.39 6.55
N SER A 231 22.51 -19.20 6.28
CA SER A 231 22.28 -18.16 7.30
C SER A 231 20.99 -18.40 8.08
N ASP A 232 21.03 -18.08 9.39
CA ASP A 232 19.87 -18.14 10.28
C ASP A 232 19.09 -16.81 10.37
N VAL A 233 19.50 -15.79 9.62
CA VAL A 233 18.80 -14.51 9.59
C VAL A 233 17.37 -14.70 9.09
N THR A 234 16.42 -14.15 9.85
CA THR A 234 14.99 -14.28 9.58
C THR A 234 14.46 -13.05 8.83
N PHE A 235 13.69 -13.26 7.77
CA PHE A 235 12.99 -12.21 7.05
C PHE A 235 11.49 -12.35 7.26
N VAL A 236 10.84 -11.31 7.81
CA VAL A 236 9.40 -11.27 8.08
C VAL A 236 8.78 -10.10 7.34
N GLY A 237 7.73 -10.37 6.56
CA GLY A 237 6.94 -9.34 5.89
C GLY A 237 5.85 -8.76 6.79
N VAL A 238 5.43 -7.53 6.50
CA VAL A 238 4.24 -6.90 7.10
C VAL A 238 3.38 -6.31 5.99
N PRO A 239 2.07 -6.63 5.92
CA PRO A 239 1.20 -6.24 4.81
C PRO A 239 0.82 -4.76 4.85
N LYS A 240 1.36 -3.96 3.94
CA LYS A 240 1.17 -2.53 3.84
C LYS A 240 0.66 -2.13 2.47
N THR A 241 -0.57 -1.67 2.37
CA THR A 241 -1.09 -0.92 1.21
C THR A 241 -2.39 -0.23 1.57
N ILE A 242 -2.60 0.98 1.06
CA ILE A 242 -3.91 1.64 1.16
C ILE A 242 -4.90 1.10 0.12
N ASP A 243 -4.43 0.36 -0.89
CA ASP A 243 -5.24 -0.05 -2.04
C ASP A 243 -6.18 -1.23 -1.72
N GLY A 244 -5.93 -1.94 -0.60
CA GLY A 244 -6.75 -3.09 -0.19
C GLY A 244 -6.51 -4.35 -1.04
N ASP A 245 -5.50 -4.33 -1.92
CA ASP A 245 -5.20 -5.38 -2.89
C ASP A 245 -4.24 -6.47 -2.38
N LEU A 246 -3.67 -6.30 -1.18
CA LEU A 246 -2.90 -7.32 -0.46
C LEU A 246 -3.81 -8.02 0.55
N LYS A 247 -4.63 -8.93 0.05
CA LYS A 247 -5.71 -9.57 0.79
C LYS A 247 -5.89 -11.02 0.35
N ASN A 248 -6.20 -11.90 1.30
CA ASN A 248 -6.61 -13.29 1.09
C ASN A 248 -7.43 -13.77 2.31
N GLU A 249 -7.68 -15.06 2.42
CA GLU A 249 -8.43 -15.64 3.54
C GLU A 249 -7.76 -15.46 4.92
N TYR A 250 -6.44 -15.21 4.98
CA TYR A 250 -5.65 -15.02 6.20
C TYR A 250 -5.28 -13.55 6.44
N ILE A 251 -5.28 -12.74 5.41
CA ILE A 251 -5.05 -11.30 5.46
C ILE A 251 -6.35 -10.61 5.08
N GLU A 252 -7.19 -10.34 6.08
CA GLU A 252 -8.52 -9.76 5.86
C GLU A 252 -8.46 -8.32 5.34
N THR A 253 -7.42 -7.57 5.73
CA THR A 253 -7.09 -6.24 5.21
C THR A 253 -5.59 -5.96 5.36
N SER A 254 -5.06 -5.07 4.57
CA SER A 254 -3.71 -4.50 4.74
C SER A 254 -3.79 -3.18 5.50
N PHE A 255 -2.77 -2.86 6.30
CA PHE A 255 -2.81 -1.63 7.06
C PHE A 255 -2.72 -0.38 6.19
N GLY A 256 -3.37 0.67 6.65
CA GLY A 256 -3.53 1.95 5.98
C GLY A 256 -4.79 2.06 5.13
N PHE A 257 -5.43 0.94 4.77
CA PHE A 257 -6.69 0.93 4.03
C PHE A 257 -7.83 1.56 4.83
N ASP A 258 -7.98 1.20 6.11
CA ASP A 258 -9.03 1.75 6.97
C ASP A 258 -8.92 3.27 7.09
N THR A 259 -7.75 3.78 7.42
CA THR A 259 -7.52 5.23 7.55
C THR A 259 -7.72 5.96 6.23
N ALA A 260 -7.14 5.47 5.15
CA ALA A 260 -7.24 6.11 3.84
C ALA A 260 -8.69 6.19 3.36
N THR A 261 -9.45 5.10 3.48
CA THR A 261 -10.86 5.07 3.08
C THR A 261 -11.76 5.93 3.96
N LYS A 262 -11.48 6.03 5.27
CA LYS A 262 -12.16 6.95 6.18
C LYS A 262 -11.89 8.40 5.80
N THR A 263 -10.64 8.75 5.51
CA THR A 263 -10.24 10.10 5.06
C THR A 263 -10.97 10.47 3.77
N TYR A 264 -10.95 9.59 2.77
CA TYR A 264 -11.63 9.86 1.50
C TYR A 264 -13.15 9.92 1.66
N ALA A 265 -13.73 9.08 2.49
CA ALA A 265 -15.18 9.11 2.76
C ALA A 265 -15.61 10.42 3.44
N GLU A 266 -14.83 10.95 4.36
CA GLU A 266 -15.05 12.28 4.95
C GLU A 266 -15.03 13.37 3.87
N LEU A 267 -13.98 13.40 3.04
CA LEU A 267 -13.85 14.41 1.98
C LEU A 267 -14.98 14.31 0.94
N VAL A 268 -15.36 13.10 0.52
CA VAL A 268 -16.49 12.87 -0.37
C VAL A 268 -17.79 13.31 0.29
N GLY A 269 -18.01 13.00 1.56
CA GLY A 269 -19.17 13.44 2.33
C GLY A 269 -19.30 14.97 2.35
N ASN A 270 -18.19 15.69 2.54
CA ASN A 270 -18.18 17.16 2.51
C ASN A 270 -18.55 17.69 1.11
N ILE A 271 -18.01 17.09 0.04
CA ILE A 271 -18.39 17.44 -1.35
C ILE A 271 -19.87 17.16 -1.62
N GLN A 272 -20.40 16.05 -1.12
CA GLN A 272 -21.81 15.72 -1.26
C GLN A 272 -22.72 16.76 -0.59
N ARG A 273 -22.31 17.30 0.56
CA ARG A 273 -23.04 18.41 1.22
C ARG A 273 -23.02 19.68 0.38
N ASP A 274 -21.88 20.01 -0.24
CA ASP A 274 -21.80 21.12 -1.18
C ASP A 274 -22.71 20.89 -2.40
N ALA A 275 -22.65 19.68 -2.99
CA ALA A 275 -23.47 19.33 -4.15
C ALA A 275 -24.98 19.50 -3.88
N ILE A 276 -25.48 19.11 -2.69
CA ILE A 276 -26.87 19.32 -2.29
C ILE A 276 -27.17 20.82 -2.10
N SER A 277 -26.24 21.57 -1.53
CA SER A 277 -26.43 23.00 -1.25
C SER A 277 -26.41 23.83 -2.52
N SER A 278 -25.46 23.58 -3.42
CA SER A 278 -25.29 24.34 -4.68
C SER A 278 -26.29 23.90 -5.76
N ARG A 279 -26.70 22.64 -5.80
CA ARG A 279 -27.63 21.98 -6.73
C ARG A 279 -27.33 22.16 -8.23
N LYS A 280 -26.07 22.40 -8.60
CA LYS A 280 -25.69 22.74 -9.97
C LYS A 280 -24.40 22.08 -10.48
N TYR A 281 -23.62 21.39 -9.62
CA TYR A 281 -22.33 20.82 -9.99
C TYR A 281 -22.35 19.30 -10.03
N TRP A 282 -21.61 18.75 -10.98
CA TRP A 282 -21.28 17.34 -11.06
C TRP A 282 -19.82 17.17 -10.65
N HIS A 283 -19.60 16.61 -9.46
CA HIS A 283 -18.25 16.39 -8.93
C HIS A 283 -17.73 15.04 -9.41
N PHE A 284 -16.64 15.04 -10.16
CA PHE A 284 -15.90 13.86 -10.54
C PHE A 284 -14.71 13.72 -9.60
N VAL A 285 -14.74 12.69 -8.78
CA VAL A 285 -13.77 12.47 -7.72
C VAL A 285 -12.93 11.24 -8.06
N LYS A 286 -11.70 11.46 -8.53
CA LYS A 286 -10.73 10.39 -8.68
C LYS A 286 -10.18 10.05 -7.30
N ILE A 287 -10.18 8.75 -6.96
CA ILE A 287 -9.70 8.23 -5.68
C ILE A 287 -8.51 7.30 -5.94
N MET A 288 -7.46 7.43 -5.12
CA MET A 288 -6.29 6.58 -5.16
C MET A 288 -6.66 5.10 -4.95
N GLY A 289 -5.88 4.21 -5.54
CA GLY A 289 -6.12 2.77 -5.63
C GLY A 289 -5.98 2.35 -7.08
N ARG A 290 -4.73 1.96 -7.48
CA ARG A 290 -4.40 1.71 -8.89
C ARG A 290 -4.83 0.33 -9.36
N SER A 291 -4.50 -0.69 -8.57
CA SER A 291 -4.56 -2.07 -9.03
C SER A 291 -5.93 -2.73 -8.85
N ALA A 292 -6.79 -2.14 -8.04
CA ALA A 292 -8.12 -2.65 -7.74
C ALA A 292 -9.02 -1.52 -7.23
N SER A 293 -10.33 -1.73 -7.27
CA SER A 293 -11.33 -0.72 -6.88
C SER A 293 -11.82 -0.84 -5.44
N HIS A 294 -11.07 -1.51 -4.54
CA HIS A 294 -11.48 -1.68 -3.14
C HIS A 294 -11.72 -0.35 -2.44
N VAL A 295 -10.83 0.64 -2.64
CA VAL A 295 -10.96 1.98 -2.05
C VAL A 295 -12.24 2.67 -2.55
N ALA A 296 -12.50 2.61 -3.86
CA ALA A 296 -13.71 3.20 -4.44
C ALA A 296 -14.98 2.51 -3.93
N LEU A 297 -14.97 1.19 -3.78
CA LEU A 297 -16.08 0.41 -3.24
C LEU A 297 -16.36 0.79 -1.77
N GLU A 298 -15.33 0.82 -0.92
CA GLU A 298 -15.47 1.19 0.49
C GLU A 298 -16.03 2.61 0.65
N VAL A 299 -15.48 3.59 -0.09
CA VAL A 299 -15.97 4.96 -0.06
C VAL A 299 -17.42 5.04 -0.55
N ALA A 300 -17.78 4.26 -1.59
CA ALA A 300 -19.17 4.22 -2.07
C ALA A 300 -20.13 3.64 -1.03
N LEU A 301 -19.73 2.59 -0.33
CA LEU A 301 -20.54 1.99 0.75
C LEU A 301 -20.77 2.96 1.92
N LYS A 302 -19.77 3.79 2.21
CA LYS A 302 -19.85 4.79 3.29
C LYS A 302 -20.62 6.06 2.91
N THR A 303 -20.57 6.48 1.63
CA THR A 303 -21.05 7.81 1.23
C THR A 303 -22.25 7.79 0.27
N GLN A 304 -22.57 6.64 -0.34
CA GLN A 304 -23.69 6.44 -1.27
C GLN A 304 -23.72 7.48 -2.40
N PRO A 305 -22.66 7.60 -3.21
CA PRO A 305 -22.57 8.63 -4.25
C PRO A 305 -23.56 8.36 -5.41
N THR A 306 -23.74 9.37 -6.26
CA THR A 306 -24.64 9.28 -7.42
C THR A 306 -24.22 8.19 -8.39
N PHE A 307 -22.92 8.04 -8.63
CA PHE A 307 -22.35 7.01 -9.50
C PHE A 307 -20.97 6.60 -8.98
N THR A 308 -20.68 5.31 -9.01
CA THR A 308 -19.35 4.79 -8.68
C THR A 308 -18.93 3.79 -9.73
N ILE A 309 -17.74 3.97 -10.26
CA ILE A 309 -17.13 3.04 -11.20
C ILE A 309 -16.38 1.98 -10.38
N ILE A 310 -16.62 0.71 -10.69
CA ILE A 310 -15.83 -0.43 -10.22
C ILE A 310 -15.11 -0.99 -11.43
N SER A 311 -13.81 -0.85 -11.47
CA SER A 311 -12.97 -1.16 -12.64
C SER A 311 -13.09 -2.63 -13.06
N GLU A 312 -13.19 -3.53 -12.09
CA GLU A 312 -13.36 -4.97 -12.32
C GLU A 312 -14.66 -5.29 -13.04
N GLU A 313 -15.74 -4.59 -12.72
CA GLU A 313 -17.03 -4.72 -13.42
C GLU A 313 -16.93 -4.20 -14.86
N ILE A 314 -16.21 -3.09 -15.10
CA ILE A 314 -15.95 -2.56 -16.43
C ILE A 314 -15.21 -3.58 -17.29
N LYS A 315 -14.16 -4.21 -16.74
CA LYS A 315 -13.38 -5.25 -17.40
C LYS A 315 -14.22 -6.49 -17.71
N GLN A 316 -15.00 -6.98 -16.74
CA GLN A 316 -15.86 -8.15 -16.90
C GLN A 316 -16.89 -7.94 -18.03
N LYS A 317 -17.52 -6.75 -18.05
CA LYS A 317 -18.51 -6.38 -19.07
C LYS A 317 -17.88 -5.91 -20.38
N ARG A 318 -16.57 -5.80 -20.45
CA ARG A 318 -15.81 -5.29 -21.61
C ARG A 318 -16.33 -3.93 -22.12
N LEU A 319 -16.64 -3.03 -21.17
CA LEU A 319 -17.14 -1.71 -21.54
C LEU A 319 -16.01 -0.82 -22.06
N THR A 320 -16.31 -0.09 -23.13
CA THR A 320 -15.41 0.95 -23.65
C THR A 320 -15.51 2.23 -22.83
N LEU A 321 -14.50 3.09 -22.94
CA LEU A 321 -14.47 4.41 -22.31
C LEU A 321 -15.73 5.24 -22.67
N SER A 322 -16.13 5.20 -23.94
CA SER A 322 -17.35 5.87 -24.43
C SER A 322 -18.63 5.30 -23.82
N GLN A 323 -18.70 3.98 -23.61
CA GLN A 323 -19.86 3.35 -22.98
C GLN A 323 -19.95 3.69 -21.49
N VAL A 324 -18.82 3.74 -20.77
CA VAL A 324 -18.80 4.19 -19.37
C VAL A 324 -19.27 5.64 -19.26
N ALA A 325 -18.73 6.53 -20.11
CA ALA A 325 -19.16 7.92 -20.15
C ALA A 325 -20.63 8.06 -20.58
N GLY A 326 -21.12 7.20 -21.47
CA GLY A 326 -22.52 7.12 -21.90
C GLY A 326 -23.46 6.82 -20.74
N GLN A 327 -23.15 5.86 -19.88
CA GLN A 327 -23.93 5.55 -18.68
C GLN A 327 -24.05 6.76 -17.74
N ILE A 328 -22.94 7.50 -17.56
CA ILE A 328 -22.95 8.73 -16.76
C ILE A 328 -23.82 9.80 -17.44
N ALA A 329 -23.70 9.99 -18.77
CA ALA A 329 -24.49 10.97 -19.50
C ALA A 329 -26.00 10.67 -19.44
N ASP A 330 -26.38 9.40 -19.53
CA ASP A 330 -27.80 8.97 -19.40
C ASP A 330 -28.33 9.25 -17.98
N LEU A 331 -27.52 9.02 -16.96
CA LEU A 331 -27.86 9.34 -15.57
C LEU A 331 -27.99 10.85 -15.36
N VAL A 332 -27.09 11.66 -15.91
CA VAL A 332 -27.16 13.13 -15.87
C VAL A 332 -28.48 13.61 -16.48
N GLU A 333 -28.86 13.09 -17.65
CA GLU A 333 -30.12 13.42 -18.32
C GLU A 333 -31.35 12.99 -17.50
N LEU A 334 -31.34 11.75 -16.97
CA LEU A 334 -32.41 11.22 -16.14
C LEU A 334 -32.65 12.08 -14.89
N ARG A 335 -31.57 12.47 -14.21
CA ARG A 335 -31.62 13.32 -13.01
C ARG A 335 -32.10 14.73 -13.34
N ALA A 336 -31.61 15.30 -14.43
CA ALA A 336 -32.04 16.64 -14.87
C ALA A 336 -33.56 16.71 -15.17
N LYS A 337 -34.16 15.66 -15.79
CA LYS A 337 -35.60 15.54 -16.00
C LYS A 337 -36.39 15.54 -14.70
N ARG A 338 -35.77 15.18 -13.57
CA ARG A 338 -36.36 15.21 -12.22
C ARG A 338 -36.02 16.50 -11.44
N GLY A 339 -35.40 17.49 -12.09
CA GLY A 339 -34.98 18.72 -11.44
C GLY A 339 -33.62 18.64 -10.72
N CYS A 340 -32.93 17.49 -10.71
CA CYS A 340 -31.64 17.27 -10.06
C CYS A 340 -30.50 17.49 -11.05
N LYS A 341 -29.85 18.64 -11.00
CA LYS A 341 -28.76 19.03 -11.92
C LYS A 341 -27.37 18.87 -11.30
N PHE A 342 -27.23 18.02 -10.29
CA PHE A 342 -26.02 17.79 -9.53
C PHE A 342 -25.81 16.31 -9.24
N GLY A 343 -24.58 15.94 -8.91
CA GLY A 343 -24.23 14.59 -8.52
C GLY A 343 -22.76 14.44 -8.18
N VAL A 344 -22.38 13.28 -7.64
CA VAL A 344 -21.02 12.90 -7.33
C VAL A 344 -20.70 11.56 -8.01
N VAL A 345 -19.61 11.56 -8.77
CA VAL A 345 -19.09 10.40 -9.52
C VAL A 345 -17.76 10.00 -8.92
N ILE A 346 -17.65 8.78 -8.41
CA ILE A 346 -16.39 8.23 -7.92
C ILE A 346 -15.70 7.49 -9.06
N VAL A 347 -14.42 7.83 -9.29
CA VAL A 347 -13.58 7.30 -10.35
C VAL A 347 -12.36 6.62 -9.74
N PRO A 348 -12.16 5.30 -9.89
CA PRO A 348 -10.93 4.64 -9.46
C PRO A 348 -9.72 5.14 -10.26
N GLU A 349 -8.59 5.34 -9.59
CA GLU A 349 -7.34 5.80 -10.20
C GLU A 349 -6.90 4.91 -11.38
N GLY A 350 -7.02 3.59 -11.22
CA GLY A 350 -6.57 2.61 -12.20
C GLY A 350 -7.55 2.31 -13.33
N LEU A 351 -8.69 3.00 -13.44
CA LEU A 351 -9.78 2.67 -14.38
C LEU A 351 -9.29 2.38 -15.79
N LEU A 352 -8.35 3.14 -16.32
CA LEU A 352 -7.91 3.02 -17.71
C LEU A 352 -7.26 1.66 -18.03
N GLU A 353 -6.61 1.03 -17.06
CA GLU A 353 -6.00 -0.30 -17.20
C GLU A 353 -7.06 -1.43 -17.24
N PHE A 354 -8.31 -1.13 -16.90
CA PHE A 354 -9.44 -2.10 -16.94
C PHE A 354 -10.36 -1.93 -18.16
N ILE A 355 -10.16 -0.88 -18.94
CA ILE A 355 -10.88 -0.63 -20.19
C ILE A 355 -10.11 -1.29 -21.33
N PRO A 356 -10.70 -2.27 -22.07
CA PRO A 356 -9.95 -3.12 -23.00
C PRO A 356 -9.15 -2.37 -24.07
N GLU A 357 -9.71 -1.31 -24.67
CA GLU A 357 -9.00 -0.54 -25.69
C GLU A 357 -7.89 0.35 -25.10
N MET A 358 -8.06 0.82 -23.87
CA MET A 358 -7.04 1.61 -23.17
C MET A 358 -5.92 0.72 -22.65
N ASP A 359 -6.24 -0.44 -22.10
CA ASP A 359 -5.26 -1.43 -21.65
C ASP A 359 -4.36 -1.86 -22.82
N ALA A 360 -4.94 -2.21 -23.96
CA ALA A 360 -4.19 -2.57 -25.17
C ALA A 360 -3.25 -1.42 -25.63
N LEU A 361 -3.75 -0.18 -25.64
CA LEU A 361 -2.94 0.99 -25.97
C LEU A 361 -1.78 1.18 -24.97
N ILE A 362 -2.06 1.09 -23.67
CA ILE A 362 -1.05 1.26 -22.61
C ILE A 362 0.04 0.20 -22.72
N GLN A 363 -0.32 -1.05 -23.01
CA GLN A 363 0.65 -2.14 -23.19
C GLN A 363 1.56 -1.88 -24.38
N GLU A 364 1.02 -1.53 -25.55
CA GLU A 364 1.82 -1.20 -26.74
C GLU A 364 2.72 0.02 -26.51
N LEU A 365 2.23 1.06 -25.80
CA LEU A 365 3.05 2.22 -25.41
C LEU A 365 4.18 1.85 -24.45
N ASN A 366 3.94 0.93 -23.51
CA ASN A 366 4.96 0.46 -22.59
C ASN A 366 6.09 -0.26 -23.36
N GLU A 367 5.74 -1.17 -24.27
CA GLU A 367 6.72 -1.88 -25.10
C GLU A 367 7.49 -0.91 -26.01
N LEU A 368 6.80 -0.07 -26.76
CA LEU A 368 7.40 0.89 -27.69
C LEU A 368 8.43 1.81 -27.01
N LEU A 369 8.03 2.40 -25.88
CA LEU A 369 8.86 3.41 -25.21
C LEU A 369 10.02 2.82 -24.40
N VAL A 370 9.99 1.53 -24.07
CA VAL A 370 11.12 0.78 -23.54
C VAL A 370 12.09 0.42 -24.67
N GLU A 371 11.59 -0.21 -25.74
CA GLU A 371 12.43 -0.68 -26.84
C GLU A 371 13.09 0.46 -27.63
N GLN A 372 12.34 1.52 -27.89
CA GLN A 372 12.80 2.64 -28.73
C GLN A 372 13.09 3.92 -27.92
N LYS A 373 13.43 3.80 -26.64
CA LYS A 373 13.72 4.93 -25.74
C LYS A 373 14.71 5.94 -26.32
N LYS A 374 15.80 5.46 -26.96
CA LYS A 374 16.83 6.33 -27.57
C LYS A 374 16.33 7.14 -28.77
N GLN A 375 15.37 6.62 -29.52
CA GLN A 375 14.79 7.32 -30.66
C GLN A 375 13.76 8.33 -30.19
N TYR A 376 12.86 7.90 -29.30
CA TYR A 376 11.83 8.76 -28.73
C TYR A 376 12.40 9.97 -27.99
N SER A 377 13.47 9.82 -27.21
CA SER A 377 14.09 10.91 -26.46
C SER A 377 14.69 12.04 -27.31
N LYS A 378 14.87 11.83 -28.61
CA LYS A 378 15.35 12.85 -29.57
C LYS A 378 14.23 13.73 -30.12
N LEU A 379 12.97 13.31 -30.00
CA LEU A 379 11.81 14.02 -30.50
C LEU A 379 11.46 15.19 -29.59
N LYS A 380 11.40 16.39 -30.14
CA LYS A 380 11.22 17.62 -29.34
C LYS A 380 9.80 18.18 -29.40
N THR A 381 9.07 17.90 -30.49
CA THR A 381 7.74 18.46 -30.70
C THR A 381 6.66 17.39 -30.52
N TRP A 382 5.47 17.84 -30.09
CA TRP A 382 4.31 16.96 -29.99
C TRP A 382 3.97 16.27 -31.31
N LYS A 383 4.10 16.99 -32.42
CA LYS A 383 3.82 16.45 -33.74
C LYS A 383 4.73 15.26 -34.05
N GLU A 384 6.03 15.41 -33.84
CA GLU A 384 7.02 14.34 -34.03
C GLU A 384 6.73 13.14 -33.10
N GLN A 385 6.43 13.41 -31.83
CA GLN A 385 6.10 12.36 -30.87
C GLN A 385 4.82 11.59 -31.25
N LYS A 386 3.78 12.30 -31.66
CA LYS A 386 2.51 11.71 -32.09
C LYS A 386 2.70 10.88 -33.37
N GLU A 387 3.38 11.40 -34.38
CA GLU A 387 3.67 10.69 -35.63
C GLU A 387 4.52 9.43 -35.37
N PHE A 388 5.51 9.53 -34.51
CA PHE A 388 6.33 8.40 -34.10
C PHE A 388 5.50 7.30 -33.43
N VAL A 389 4.65 7.65 -32.46
CA VAL A 389 3.78 6.69 -31.79
C VAL A 389 2.85 6.00 -32.78
N LEU A 390 2.12 6.77 -33.60
CA LEU A 390 1.17 6.23 -34.57
C LEU A 390 1.83 5.33 -35.63
N SER A 391 3.11 5.56 -35.94
CA SER A 391 3.87 4.75 -36.91
C SER A 391 4.38 3.43 -36.32
N ASN A 392 4.38 3.26 -34.97
CA ASN A 392 5.00 2.14 -34.29
C ASN A 392 4.05 1.33 -33.38
N ILE A 393 2.76 1.68 -33.34
CA ILE A 393 1.73 0.92 -32.64
C ILE A 393 0.73 0.31 -33.63
N SER A 394 -0.09 -0.63 -33.17
CA SER A 394 -1.12 -1.24 -34.02
C SER A 394 -2.16 -0.23 -34.46
N VAL A 395 -2.82 -0.51 -35.61
CA VAL A 395 -3.92 0.35 -36.12
C VAL A 395 -5.00 0.57 -35.09
N LYS A 396 -5.35 -0.47 -34.32
CA LYS A 396 -6.39 -0.40 -33.28
C LYS A 396 -5.97 0.51 -32.12
N ALA A 397 -4.76 0.36 -31.64
CA ALA A 397 -4.21 1.23 -30.57
C ALA A 397 -4.06 2.68 -31.08
N GLY A 398 -3.64 2.86 -32.34
CA GLY A 398 -3.57 4.17 -32.98
C GLY A 398 -4.91 4.89 -33.06
N GLN A 399 -5.97 4.19 -33.44
CA GLN A 399 -7.33 4.74 -33.42
C GLN A 399 -7.75 5.16 -32.01
N THR A 400 -7.49 4.34 -31.00
CA THR A 400 -7.76 4.71 -29.59
C THR A 400 -6.98 5.96 -29.22
N PHE A 401 -5.68 6.00 -29.51
CA PHE A 401 -4.81 7.13 -29.21
C PHE A 401 -5.27 8.45 -29.86
N GLU A 402 -5.75 8.40 -31.10
CA GLU A 402 -6.27 9.56 -31.84
C GLU A 402 -7.59 10.10 -31.29
N THR A 403 -8.41 9.27 -30.65
CA THR A 403 -9.66 9.71 -30.02
C THR A 403 -9.47 10.43 -28.70
N LEU A 404 -8.28 10.32 -28.08
CA LEU A 404 -7.99 10.96 -26.81
C LEU A 404 -7.75 12.47 -26.98
N PRO A 405 -8.18 13.29 -26.00
CA PRO A 405 -7.74 14.69 -25.92
C PRO A 405 -6.21 14.77 -25.90
N GLU A 406 -5.65 15.79 -26.56
CA GLU A 406 -4.19 15.96 -26.63
C GLU A 406 -3.50 15.97 -25.25
N SER A 407 -4.14 16.59 -24.24
CA SER A 407 -3.62 16.62 -22.88
C SER A 407 -3.46 15.21 -22.29
N ILE A 408 -4.42 14.32 -22.51
CA ILE A 408 -4.39 12.94 -22.04
C ILE A 408 -3.40 12.10 -22.85
N ALA A 409 -3.38 12.25 -24.18
CA ALA A 409 -2.42 11.57 -25.04
C ALA A 409 -0.97 11.94 -24.64
N ARG A 410 -0.72 13.21 -24.31
CA ARG A 410 0.58 13.65 -23.77
C ARG A 410 0.90 13.01 -22.42
N GLN A 411 -0.05 12.95 -21.48
CA GLN A 411 0.15 12.32 -20.16
C GLN A 411 0.53 10.84 -20.29
N LEU A 412 -0.05 10.12 -21.26
CA LEU A 412 0.33 8.73 -21.55
C LEU A 412 1.81 8.58 -22.00
N LEU A 413 2.42 9.62 -22.53
CA LEU A 413 3.78 9.57 -23.06
C LEU A 413 4.84 10.19 -22.13
N LEU A 414 4.45 11.06 -21.19
CA LEU A 414 5.37 11.90 -20.41
C LEU A 414 5.94 11.16 -19.20
N ASP A 415 5.10 10.61 -18.36
CA ASP A 415 5.51 10.09 -17.06
C ASP A 415 5.59 8.57 -17.04
N ARG A 416 6.71 8.06 -16.56
CA ARG A 416 6.93 6.65 -16.33
C ARG A 416 7.01 6.36 -14.83
N ASP A 417 6.45 5.24 -14.43
CA ASP A 417 6.66 4.73 -13.09
C ASP A 417 8.13 4.24 -12.93
N PRO A 418 8.60 3.95 -11.74
CA PRO A 418 9.97 3.44 -11.52
C PRO A 418 10.30 2.16 -12.29
N HIS A 419 9.29 1.45 -12.80
CA HIS A 419 9.45 0.23 -13.58
C HIS A 419 9.43 0.48 -15.10
N GLY A 420 9.27 1.74 -15.53
CA GLY A 420 9.24 2.14 -16.94
C GLY A 420 7.87 2.07 -17.61
N ASN A 421 6.81 1.75 -16.87
CA ASN A 421 5.45 1.71 -17.39
C ASN A 421 4.80 3.10 -17.39
N VAL A 422 3.72 3.28 -18.17
CA VAL A 422 2.88 4.47 -18.12
C VAL A 422 2.47 4.75 -16.67
N ASN A 423 2.70 5.96 -16.20
CA ASN A 423 2.22 6.38 -14.88
C ASN A 423 0.73 6.72 -14.93
N VAL A 424 -0.11 5.70 -14.90
CA VAL A 424 -1.59 5.84 -15.00
C VAL A 424 -2.15 6.73 -13.89
N SER A 425 -1.49 6.78 -12.74
CA SER A 425 -1.87 7.63 -11.60
C SER A 425 -1.84 9.12 -11.94
N ALA A 426 -0.93 9.54 -12.81
CA ALA A 426 -0.79 10.94 -13.23
C ALA A 426 -1.86 11.38 -14.25
N ILE A 427 -2.60 10.44 -14.84
CA ILE A 427 -3.61 10.77 -15.86
C ILE A 427 -4.86 11.35 -15.21
N GLU A 428 -5.34 12.48 -15.73
CA GLU A 428 -6.58 13.13 -15.28
C GLU A 428 -7.83 12.39 -15.80
N THR A 429 -8.02 11.14 -15.36
CA THR A 429 -9.10 10.26 -15.81
C THR A 429 -10.48 10.82 -15.51
N GLU A 430 -10.65 11.53 -14.38
CA GLU A 430 -11.88 12.21 -13.98
C GLU A 430 -12.27 13.33 -14.95
N LYS A 431 -11.28 14.04 -15.48
CA LYS A 431 -11.47 15.08 -16.49
C LYS A 431 -11.77 14.49 -17.86
N LEU A 432 -11.03 13.46 -18.26
CA LEU A 432 -11.27 12.73 -19.51
C LEU A 432 -12.72 12.23 -19.58
N LEU A 433 -13.20 11.56 -18.52
CA LEU A 433 -14.59 11.08 -18.46
C LEU A 433 -15.59 12.22 -18.56
N SER A 434 -15.41 13.30 -17.83
CA SER A 434 -16.33 14.44 -17.83
C SER A 434 -16.39 15.13 -19.19
N ASP A 435 -15.26 15.24 -19.90
CA ASP A 435 -15.20 15.84 -21.24
C ASP A 435 -15.95 14.98 -22.28
N ILE A 436 -15.82 13.65 -22.19
CA ILE A 436 -16.59 12.74 -23.02
C ILE A 436 -18.09 12.82 -22.69
N VAL A 437 -18.45 12.81 -21.41
CA VAL A 437 -19.85 13.00 -20.96
C VAL A 437 -20.42 14.31 -21.51
N LYS A 438 -19.68 15.40 -21.43
CA LYS A 438 -20.08 16.70 -21.97
C LYS A 438 -20.32 16.64 -23.49
N THR A 439 -19.43 15.99 -24.22
CA THR A 439 -19.56 15.78 -25.67
C THR A 439 -20.82 14.99 -26.03
N ILE A 440 -21.08 13.88 -25.31
CA ILE A 440 -22.29 13.07 -25.49
C ILE A 440 -23.56 13.89 -25.22
N LEU A 441 -23.56 14.67 -24.12
CA LEU A 441 -24.72 15.50 -23.76
C LEU A 441 -24.99 16.63 -24.78
N MET A 442 -23.93 17.20 -25.39
CA MET A 442 -24.08 18.19 -26.46
C MET A 442 -24.73 17.63 -27.73
N GLN A 443 -24.53 16.34 -28.03
CA GLN A 443 -25.12 15.65 -29.18
C GLN A 443 -26.58 15.25 -28.95
N LYS A 444 -27.06 15.24 -27.69
CA LYS A 444 -28.45 14.91 -27.36
C LYS A 444 -29.38 16.07 -27.74
N LYS A 445 -30.59 15.75 -28.18
CA LYS A 445 -31.62 16.73 -28.58
C LYS A 445 -32.00 17.71 -27.44
N ASN A 446 -32.01 17.21 -26.21
CA ASN A 446 -32.32 18.00 -25.03
C ASN A 446 -31.05 18.56 -24.42
N LYS A 447 -30.91 19.88 -24.41
CA LYS A 447 -29.78 20.52 -23.73
C LYS A 447 -29.90 20.35 -22.22
N VAL A 448 -29.02 19.56 -21.64
CA VAL A 448 -28.95 19.32 -20.19
C VAL A 448 -27.83 20.15 -19.60
N PRO A 449 -28.07 20.97 -18.57
CA PRO A 449 -27.00 21.67 -17.86
C PRO A 449 -26.04 20.66 -17.21
N PHE A 450 -24.76 20.78 -17.54
CA PHE A 450 -23.73 19.91 -16.99
C PHE A 450 -22.47 20.75 -16.69
N ASN A 451 -22.20 20.91 -15.39
CA ASN A 451 -21.09 21.71 -14.89
C ASN A 451 -20.15 20.80 -14.07
N PRO A 452 -19.16 20.14 -14.71
CA PRO A 452 -18.26 19.25 -14.00
C PRO A 452 -17.24 20.02 -13.15
N VAL A 453 -16.95 19.47 -11.98
CA VAL A 453 -15.86 19.88 -11.08
C VAL A 453 -15.03 18.64 -10.77
N HIS A 454 -13.70 18.78 -10.80
CA HIS A 454 -12.78 17.67 -10.69
C HIS A 454 -12.04 17.70 -9.36
N HIS A 455 -11.85 16.51 -8.78
CA HIS A 455 -11.10 16.32 -7.55
C HIS A 455 -10.22 15.07 -7.69
N PHE A 456 -9.05 15.11 -7.06
CA PHE A 456 -8.22 13.95 -6.87
C PHE A 456 -7.90 13.81 -5.38
N PHE A 457 -8.32 12.69 -4.78
CA PHE A 457 -7.98 12.33 -3.41
C PHE A 457 -6.95 11.21 -3.40
N GLY A 458 -5.77 11.52 -2.88
CA GLY A 458 -4.64 10.64 -2.95
C GLY A 458 -3.76 10.70 -1.70
N TYR A 459 -2.82 11.61 -1.67
CA TYR A 459 -1.82 11.70 -0.60
C TYR A 459 -2.40 12.04 0.77
N GLU A 460 -3.57 12.68 0.83
CA GLU A 460 -4.30 13.00 2.06
C GLU A 460 -4.59 11.73 2.88
N GLY A 461 -5.05 10.66 2.21
CA GLY A 461 -5.30 9.37 2.85
C GLY A 461 -4.02 8.60 3.15
N ARG A 462 -2.99 8.71 2.29
CA ARG A 462 -1.70 8.04 2.50
C ARG A 462 -0.93 8.56 3.71
N SER A 463 -1.11 9.83 4.05
CA SER A 463 -0.32 10.53 5.05
C SER A 463 -1.14 11.02 6.24
N ALA A 464 -2.40 10.62 6.35
CA ALA A 464 -3.23 10.89 7.50
C ALA A 464 -2.65 10.22 8.76
N PHE A 465 -2.94 10.78 9.93
CA PHE A 465 -2.75 10.05 11.19
C PHE A 465 -3.63 8.81 11.21
N PRO A 466 -3.14 7.68 11.72
CA PRO A 466 -3.89 6.43 11.68
C PRO A 466 -5.18 6.54 12.50
N SER A 467 -6.25 5.93 11.98
CA SER A 467 -7.45 5.67 12.77
C SER A 467 -7.10 4.80 13.99
N ASN A 468 -7.99 4.70 14.96
CA ASN A 468 -7.77 3.79 16.10
C ASN A 468 -7.61 2.34 15.63
N PHE A 469 -8.38 1.94 14.61
CA PHE A 469 -8.27 0.62 14.02
C PHE A 469 -6.86 0.38 13.46
N ASP A 470 -6.37 1.24 12.55
CA ASP A 470 -5.01 1.08 12.00
C ASP A 470 -3.92 1.22 13.06
N ALA A 471 -4.10 2.09 14.05
CA ALA A 471 -3.13 2.24 15.15
C ALA A 471 -2.99 0.94 15.95
N THR A 472 -4.11 0.28 16.28
CA THR A 472 -4.17 -0.99 17.00
C THR A 472 -3.68 -2.14 16.11
N TYR A 473 -4.16 -2.22 14.88
CA TYR A 473 -3.80 -3.27 13.93
C TYR A 473 -2.31 -3.28 13.60
N CYS A 474 -1.74 -2.11 13.29
CA CYS A 474 -0.32 -1.98 13.02
C CYS A 474 0.56 -2.33 14.22
N TYR A 475 0.14 -1.93 15.42
CA TYR A 475 0.84 -2.28 16.63
C TYR A 475 0.83 -3.80 16.87
N ALA A 476 -0.30 -4.45 16.66
CA ALA A 476 -0.41 -5.91 16.74
C ALA A 476 0.45 -6.62 15.69
N LEU A 477 0.47 -6.12 14.43
CA LEU A 477 1.36 -6.63 13.38
C LEU A 477 2.85 -6.52 13.76
N GLY A 478 3.25 -5.41 14.38
CA GLY A 478 4.62 -5.21 14.86
C GLY A 478 5.01 -6.22 15.95
N ARG A 479 4.15 -6.45 16.93
CA ARG A 479 4.35 -7.49 17.97
C ARG A 479 4.43 -8.88 17.35
N THR A 480 3.53 -9.20 16.42
CA THR A 480 3.52 -10.48 15.69
C THR A 480 4.83 -10.68 14.90
N ALA A 481 5.31 -9.64 14.22
CA ALA A 481 6.57 -9.71 13.49
C ALA A 481 7.78 -9.97 14.42
N MET A 482 7.78 -9.44 15.64
CA MET A 482 8.79 -9.77 16.64
C MET A 482 8.74 -11.25 17.02
N ILE A 483 7.56 -11.79 17.31
CA ILE A 483 7.39 -13.20 17.70
C ILE A 483 7.88 -14.13 16.57
N LEU A 484 7.49 -13.86 15.32
CA LEU A 484 7.96 -14.62 14.17
C LEU A 484 9.49 -14.53 13.99
N SER A 485 10.07 -13.36 14.26
CA SER A 485 11.52 -13.14 14.20
C SER A 485 12.25 -13.92 15.30
N ALA A 486 11.75 -13.88 16.54
CA ALA A 486 12.32 -14.59 17.66
C ALA A 486 12.31 -16.11 17.43
N LEU A 487 11.21 -16.63 16.88
CA LEU A 487 11.02 -18.07 16.64
C LEU A 487 11.46 -18.49 15.22
N LYS A 488 12.30 -17.70 14.56
CA LYS A 488 12.97 -18.01 13.28
C LYS A 488 12.03 -18.40 12.13
N LYS A 489 10.83 -17.79 12.06
CA LYS A 489 9.85 -18.05 10.99
C LYS A 489 10.15 -17.19 9.75
N THR A 490 11.26 -17.49 9.07
CA THR A 490 11.69 -16.75 7.88
C THR A 490 10.80 -17.01 6.67
N GLY A 491 10.62 -16.00 5.81
CA GLY A 491 9.80 -16.10 4.60
C GLY A 491 8.29 -16.08 4.87
N GLN A 492 7.89 -15.59 6.03
CA GLN A 492 6.48 -15.43 6.40
C GLN A 492 6.08 -13.95 6.52
N MET A 493 4.82 -13.68 6.29
CA MET A 493 4.17 -12.39 6.53
C MET A 493 3.48 -12.45 7.89
N ALA A 494 3.71 -11.46 8.73
CA ALA A 494 2.94 -11.29 9.96
C ALA A 494 1.48 -11.01 9.60
N ILE A 495 0.57 -11.78 10.19
CA ILE A 495 -0.86 -11.64 10.00
C ILE A 495 -1.56 -11.45 11.34
N VAL A 496 -2.63 -10.65 11.31
CA VAL A 496 -3.62 -10.52 12.37
C VAL A 496 -4.99 -10.66 11.73
N SER A 497 -5.83 -11.52 12.27
CA SER A 497 -7.13 -11.90 11.70
C SER A 497 -8.23 -11.88 12.76
N ASN A 498 -9.47 -12.17 12.37
CA ASN A 498 -10.68 -11.99 13.17
C ASN A 498 -10.95 -10.51 13.48
N LEU A 499 -10.71 -9.63 12.48
CA LEU A 499 -10.64 -8.17 12.64
C LEU A 499 -12.03 -7.52 12.85
N ASN A 500 -13.12 -8.23 12.58
CA ASN A 500 -14.47 -7.77 12.90
C ASN A 500 -14.84 -7.93 14.39
N ALA A 501 -14.10 -8.77 15.15
CA ALA A 501 -14.27 -8.91 16.59
C ALA A 501 -13.57 -7.77 17.36
N ASN A 502 -13.78 -7.72 18.67
CA ASN A 502 -13.00 -6.83 19.54
C ASN A 502 -11.50 -7.11 19.40
N ALA A 503 -10.68 -6.08 19.47
CA ALA A 503 -9.25 -6.21 19.22
C ALA A 503 -8.54 -7.18 20.18
N GLU A 504 -9.06 -7.34 21.40
CA GLU A 504 -8.59 -8.35 22.36
C GLU A 504 -8.76 -9.79 21.88
N GLU A 505 -9.72 -10.03 20.98
CA GLU A 505 -10.07 -11.36 20.44
C GLU A 505 -9.39 -11.64 19.09
N TRP A 506 -8.62 -10.70 18.57
CA TRP A 506 -7.89 -10.91 17.32
C TRP A 506 -6.89 -12.04 17.45
N LYS A 507 -6.69 -12.77 16.36
CA LYS A 507 -5.70 -13.84 16.24
C LYS A 507 -4.45 -13.31 15.56
N ALA A 508 -3.31 -13.91 15.87
CA ALA A 508 -2.04 -13.52 15.30
C ALA A 508 -1.26 -14.74 14.79
N GLY A 509 -0.41 -14.53 13.78
CA GLY A 509 0.37 -15.63 13.22
C GLY A 509 1.25 -15.20 12.06
N GLY A 510 1.73 -16.16 11.30
CA GLY A 510 2.55 -15.96 10.10
C GLY A 510 1.99 -16.73 8.91
N PHE A 511 1.92 -16.08 7.75
CA PHE A 511 1.49 -16.69 6.49
C PHE A 511 2.66 -16.77 5.50
N PRO A 512 2.93 -17.95 4.88
CA PRO A 512 4.07 -18.09 3.96
C PRO A 512 3.97 -17.15 2.75
N LEU A 513 4.99 -16.34 2.53
CA LEU A 513 5.03 -15.38 1.42
C LEU A 513 4.91 -16.07 0.06
N THR A 514 5.54 -17.25 -0.10
CA THR A 514 5.50 -18.01 -1.36
C THR A 514 4.10 -18.48 -1.74
N SER A 515 3.21 -18.69 -0.77
CA SER A 515 1.83 -19.13 -1.00
C SER A 515 0.93 -18.04 -1.60
N MET A 516 1.38 -16.79 -1.56
CA MET A 516 0.69 -15.64 -2.13
C MET A 516 1.15 -15.30 -3.55
N MET A 517 2.14 -16.03 -4.09
CA MET A 517 2.82 -15.65 -5.32
C MET A 517 2.25 -16.33 -6.56
N ASN A 518 2.42 -15.65 -7.70
CA ASN A 518 2.33 -16.20 -9.04
C ASN A 518 3.54 -15.73 -9.87
N MET A 519 3.66 -16.21 -11.11
CA MET A 519 4.67 -15.75 -12.05
C MET A 519 4.04 -14.74 -13.02
N GLU A 520 4.60 -13.54 -13.10
CA GLU A 520 4.15 -12.50 -14.02
C GLU A 520 5.24 -12.11 -15.03
N LYS A 521 4.81 -11.80 -16.25
CA LYS A 521 5.71 -11.26 -17.27
C LYS A 521 5.83 -9.74 -17.07
N ARG A 522 7.00 -9.28 -16.63
CA ARG A 522 7.30 -7.84 -16.44
C ARG A 522 8.61 -7.49 -17.14
N GLY A 523 8.59 -6.45 -17.98
CA GLY A 523 9.79 -5.99 -18.69
C GLY A 523 10.47 -7.10 -19.53
N GLY A 524 9.69 -8.02 -20.12
CA GLY A 524 10.20 -9.14 -20.92
C GLY A 524 10.64 -10.37 -20.11
N ASN A 525 10.78 -10.29 -18.80
CA ASN A 525 11.14 -11.39 -17.90
C ASN A 525 9.92 -11.94 -17.16
N THR A 526 9.93 -13.24 -16.89
CA THR A 526 8.94 -13.87 -15.99
C THR A 526 9.52 -13.90 -14.58
N ILE A 527 8.88 -13.17 -13.66
CA ILE A 527 9.34 -12.98 -12.28
C ILE A 527 8.24 -13.35 -11.28
N PRO A 528 8.62 -13.82 -10.07
CA PRO A 528 7.67 -14.06 -9.01
C PRO A 528 7.14 -12.72 -8.47
N VAL A 529 5.84 -12.67 -8.20
CA VAL A 529 5.18 -11.52 -7.58
C VAL A 529 4.09 -12.00 -6.63
N ILE A 530 3.84 -11.26 -5.56
CA ILE A 530 2.65 -11.49 -4.74
C ILE A 530 1.42 -11.07 -5.55
N GLN A 531 0.46 -11.99 -5.69
CA GLN A 531 -0.76 -11.78 -6.45
C GLN A 531 -1.64 -10.73 -5.78
N LYS A 532 -2.14 -9.80 -6.57
CA LYS A 532 -3.05 -8.75 -6.10
C LYS A 532 -4.49 -9.27 -6.09
N ALA A 533 -5.20 -8.97 -5.00
CA ALA A 533 -6.61 -9.25 -4.89
C ALA A 533 -7.41 -8.15 -5.59
N LEU A 534 -8.22 -8.54 -6.58
CA LEU A 534 -9.21 -7.69 -7.22
C LEU A 534 -10.50 -7.67 -6.41
N VAL A 535 -11.37 -6.67 -6.66
CA VAL A 535 -12.73 -6.70 -6.11
C VAL A 535 -13.47 -7.91 -6.66
N ASP A 536 -13.86 -8.82 -5.77
CA ASP A 536 -14.69 -9.95 -6.11
C ASP A 536 -16.15 -9.47 -6.31
N LEU A 537 -16.62 -9.59 -7.56
CA LEU A 537 -17.97 -9.15 -7.96
C LEU A 537 -19.08 -10.07 -7.44
N THR A 538 -18.73 -11.14 -6.73
CA THR A 538 -19.66 -12.04 -6.03
C THR A 538 -19.59 -11.91 -4.52
N SER A 539 -18.69 -11.04 -4.02
CA SER A 539 -18.53 -10.81 -2.59
C SER A 539 -19.71 -10.03 -1.99
N PRO A 540 -20.03 -10.26 -0.71
CA PRO A 540 -21.10 -9.54 -0.03
C PRO A 540 -21.00 -8.00 -0.11
N PRO A 541 -19.81 -7.37 0.01
CA PRO A 541 -19.68 -5.92 -0.16
C PRO A 541 -20.09 -5.43 -1.55
N PHE A 542 -19.68 -6.13 -2.61
CA PHE A 542 -20.05 -5.76 -3.97
C PHE A 542 -21.52 -6.02 -4.24
N GLU A 543 -22.07 -7.15 -3.80
CA GLU A 543 -23.49 -7.46 -3.94
C GLU A 543 -24.36 -6.42 -3.24
N PHE A 544 -23.99 -6.00 -2.03
CA PHE A 544 -24.68 -4.91 -1.33
C PHE A 544 -24.62 -3.60 -2.12
N PHE A 545 -23.46 -3.24 -2.65
CA PHE A 545 -23.31 -2.07 -3.52
C PHE A 545 -24.18 -2.19 -4.76
N ALA A 546 -24.10 -3.30 -5.49
CA ALA A 546 -24.84 -3.55 -6.74
C ALA A 546 -26.36 -3.47 -6.53
N LYS A 547 -26.87 -4.00 -5.43
CA LYS A 547 -28.30 -3.96 -5.05
C LYS A 547 -28.78 -2.53 -4.74
N ASN A 548 -27.93 -1.68 -4.18
CA ASN A 548 -28.35 -0.37 -3.67
C ASN A 548 -28.00 0.80 -4.60
N ARG A 549 -26.99 0.68 -5.48
CA ARG A 549 -26.47 1.80 -6.29
C ARG A 549 -27.52 2.47 -7.18
N GLU A 550 -28.49 1.73 -7.69
CA GLU A 550 -29.57 2.32 -8.50
C GLU A 550 -30.45 3.25 -7.66
N LYS A 551 -30.80 2.85 -6.45
CA LYS A 551 -31.53 3.69 -5.49
C LYS A 551 -30.73 4.96 -5.16
N TRP A 552 -29.42 4.83 -4.90
CA TRP A 552 -28.53 5.97 -4.61
C TRP A 552 -28.45 6.96 -5.79
N SER A 553 -28.37 6.42 -7.01
CA SER A 553 -28.26 7.24 -8.22
C SER A 553 -29.52 8.05 -8.53
N ARG A 554 -30.69 7.52 -8.21
CA ARG A 554 -32.00 8.11 -8.54
C ARG A 554 -32.55 9.04 -7.46
N GLY A 555 -32.09 8.90 -6.23
CA GLY A 555 -32.58 9.69 -5.11
C GLY A 555 -32.02 11.12 -5.09
N ASP A 556 -32.81 12.07 -4.59
CA ASP A 556 -32.41 13.48 -4.52
C ASP A 556 -31.49 13.76 -3.34
N GLN A 557 -31.61 12.98 -2.26
CA GLN A 557 -30.85 13.13 -1.01
C GLN A 557 -30.51 11.75 -0.43
N MET A 558 -29.83 10.92 -1.24
CA MET A 558 -29.43 9.57 -0.81
C MET A 558 -28.01 9.51 -0.24
N PHE A 559 -27.30 10.62 -0.24
CA PHE A 559 -25.94 10.69 0.27
C PHE A 559 -25.87 10.37 1.76
N ALA A 560 -24.87 9.59 2.15
CA ALA A 560 -24.50 9.39 3.54
C ALA A 560 -23.30 10.28 3.90
N PHE A 561 -23.30 10.82 5.10
CA PHE A 561 -22.26 11.71 5.61
C PHE A 561 -21.57 11.04 6.78
N PRO A 562 -20.45 10.33 6.56
CA PRO A 562 -19.79 9.57 7.62
C PRO A 562 -19.18 10.46 8.72
N GLY A 563 -18.97 11.76 8.44
CA GLY A 563 -18.31 12.67 9.35
C GLY A 563 -16.80 12.48 9.41
N ALA A 564 -16.16 13.17 10.34
CA ALA A 564 -14.72 13.11 10.54
C ALA A 564 -14.29 11.77 11.15
N ILE A 565 -13.02 11.41 10.94
CA ILE A 565 -12.39 10.27 11.62
C ILE A 565 -12.43 10.54 13.13
N GLN A 566 -12.94 9.56 13.87
CA GLN A 566 -12.99 9.61 15.33
C GLN A 566 -11.75 8.96 15.93
N TYR A 567 -11.15 9.62 16.92
CA TYR A 567 -10.03 9.07 17.69
C TYR A 567 -10.40 8.77 19.14
N TYR A 568 -11.54 9.31 19.62
CA TYR A 568 -12.05 9.16 20.98
C TYR A 568 -13.52 8.76 20.98
N GLY A 569 -13.95 8.13 22.05
CA GLY A 569 -15.32 7.70 22.27
C GLY A 569 -15.42 6.20 22.45
N ASP A 570 -16.66 5.72 22.53
CA ASP A 570 -16.94 4.30 22.67
C ASP A 570 -16.42 3.52 21.46
N LYS A 571 -15.88 2.33 21.68
CA LYS A 571 -15.29 1.49 20.63
C LYS A 571 -16.25 1.24 19.47
N GLU A 572 -17.50 0.98 19.78
CA GLU A 572 -18.56 0.70 18.81
C GLU A 572 -18.82 1.90 17.87
N ILE A 573 -18.41 3.10 18.27
CA ILE A 573 -18.57 4.34 17.48
C ILE A 573 -17.26 4.74 16.82
N ALA A 574 -16.16 4.73 17.60
CA ALA A 574 -14.88 5.30 17.18
C ALA A 574 -14.00 4.31 16.40
N ASP A 575 -14.10 3.03 16.67
CA ASP A 575 -13.19 2.00 16.16
C ASP A 575 -13.86 1.01 15.18
N GLN A 576 -14.97 1.39 14.57
CA GLN A 576 -15.63 0.55 13.58
C GLN A 576 -14.65 0.16 12.45
N PRO A 577 -14.55 -1.13 12.12
CA PRO A 577 -13.77 -1.60 10.99
C PRO A 577 -14.30 -1.08 9.66
N THR A 578 -13.61 -1.39 8.57
CA THR A 578 -14.10 -1.05 7.23
C THR A 578 -15.45 -1.69 6.96
N LYS A 579 -16.31 -0.98 6.24
CA LYS A 579 -17.66 -1.49 5.89
C LYS A 579 -17.57 -2.77 5.06
N THR A 580 -16.57 -2.87 4.20
CA THR A 580 -16.30 -4.09 3.44
C THR A 580 -16.04 -5.26 4.36
N LEU A 581 -15.19 -5.08 5.38
CA LEU A 581 -14.89 -6.14 6.35
C LEU A 581 -16.13 -6.58 7.13
N LEU A 582 -16.95 -5.63 7.60
CA LEU A 582 -18.21 -5.94 8.30
C LEU A 582 -19.14 -6.74 7.40
N LEU A 583 -19.37 -6.30 6.16
CA LEU A 583 -20.24 -6.98 5.20
C LEU A 583 -19.73 -8.39 4.83
N GLU A 584 -18.42 -8.57 4.70
CA GLU A 584 -17.81 -9.88 4.45
C GLU A 584 -18.03 -10.86 5.60
N LYS A 585 -18.19 -10.36 6.81
CA LYS A 585 -18.45 -11.16 8.02
C LYS A 585 -19.95 -11.34 8.33
N GLY A 586 -20.85 -10.73 7.52
CA GLY A 586 -22.30 -10.86 7.64
C GLY A 586 -22.97 -9.87 8.60
N GLU A 587 -22.31 -8.71 8.87
CA GLU A 587 -22.80 -7.63 9.74
C GLU A 587 -23.40 -6.42 9.00
#